data_205304915d3899fdc05c77544eff1ebd
#
_entry.id   205304915d3899fdc05c77544eff1ebd
#
_cell.length_a   1.000
_cell.length_b   1.000
_cell.length_c   1.000
_cell.angle_alpha   90.00
_cell.angle_beta   90.00
_cell.angle_gamma   90.00
#
_symmetry.space_group_name_H-M   'P 1'
#
loop_
_entity.id
_entity.type
_entity.pdbx_description
1 polymer ?
#
loop_
_entity_poly.entity_id
_entity_poly.type
_entity_poly.pdbx_seq_one_letter_code
_entity_poly.pdbx_strand_id
1 'polypeptide(L)'
;MTINLKNLLNPNIKISKMGDFQELKRIEGLSVSAVSADLYGDGRDDLSLFYFKDGAKYAVLYTKSTIVSESIHWNLKANNKLMKALLVNTKNANTFTGKQGFQGLKNCLSHYQNI
;
A
#
# COMPACT_ATOMS: atom_id res chain seq x y z
N MET A 1 2.27 24.12 -0.95
CA MET A 1 1.49 23.61 -2.10
C MET A 1 0.42 22.67 -1.54
N THR A 2 -0.82 23.03 -1.64
CA THR A 2 -1.95 22.22 -1.14
C THR A 2 -2.34 21.26 -2.26
N ILE A 3 -2.34 19.96 -1.99
CA ILE A 3 -2.77 18.96 -2.97
C ILE A 3 -4.28 18.82 -2.85
N ASN A 4 -5.01 19.24 -3.89
CA ASN A 4 -6.44 18.99 -3.95
C ASN A 4 -6.70 17.57 -4.44
N LEU A 5 -7.07 16.68 -3.52
CA LEU A 5 -7.33 15.27 -3.81
C LEU A 5 -8.47 15.05 -4.82
N LYS A 6 -9.42 15.98 -4.92
CA LYS A 6 -10.51 15.87 -5.92
C LYS A 6 -9.99 15.86 -7.36
N ASN A 7 -8.84 16.50 -7.63
CA ASN A 7 -8.24 16.55 -8.96
C ASN A 7 -7.37 15.34 -9.30
N LEU A 8 -7.05 14.52 -8.30
CA LEU A 8 -6.23 13.30 -8.44
C LEU A 8 -7.09 12.03 -8.52
N LEU A 9 -8.36 12.12 -8.14
CA LEU A 9 -9.25 10.96 -8.13
C LEU A 9 -9.83 10.72 -9.52
N ASN A 10 -9.76 9.48 -9.97
CA ASN A 10 -10.47 9.02 -11.14
C ASN A 10 -11.98 9.35 -10.98
N PRO A 11 -12.60 10.08 -11.93
CA PRO A 11 -14.01 10.50 -11.82
C PRO A 11 -14.99 9.32 -11.71
N ASN A 12 -14.58 8.12 -12.03
CA ASN A 12 -15.37 6.90 -11.93
C ASN A 12 -15.34 6.24 -10.54
N ILE A 13 -14.52 6.74 -9.61
CA ILE A 13 -14.48 6.22 -8.24
C ILE A 13 -15.72 6.73 -7.50
N LYS A 14 -16.59 5.81 -7.05
CA LYS A 14 -17.64 6.14 -6.09
C LYS A 14 -16.98 6.55 -4.79
N ILE A 15 -17.00 7.84 -4.50
CA ILE A 15 -16.51 8.38 -3.24
C ILE A 15 -17.32 7.76 -2.10
N SER A 16 -16.61 7.33 -1.05
CA SER A 16 -17.24 6.82 0.18
C SER A 16 -18.28 7.81 0.70
N LYS A 17 -19.37 7.29 1.28
CA LYS A 17 -20.42 8.09 1.95
C LYS A 17 -19.91 8.89 3.17
N MET A 18 -18.64 8.83 3.49
CA MET A 18 -18.05 9.50 4.65
C MET A 18 -17.85 11.02 4.47
N GLY A 19 -18.29 11.58 3.34
CA GLY A 19 -18.23 13.01 3.08
C GLY A 19 -17.07 13.44 2.18
N ASP A 20 -16.90 14.74 2.03
CA ASP A 20 -15.82 15.32 1.23
C ASP A 20 -14.44 15.09 1.86
N PHE A 21 -13.45 14.79 1.02
CA PHE A 21 -12.06 14.72 1.48
C PHE A 21 -11.59 16.09 1.97
N GLN A 22 -11.02 16.12 3.16
CA GLN A 22 -10.34 17.30 3.66
C GLN A 22 -9.04 17.54 2.89
N GLU A 23 -8.65 18.80 2.73
CA GLU A 23 -7.32 19.12 2.21
C GLU A 23 -6.25 18.60 3.17
N LEU A 24 -5.41 17.70 2.65
CA LEU A 24 -4.28 17.19 3.40
C LEU A 24 -3.08 18.12 3.24
N LYS A 25 -2.48 18.52 4.35
CA LYS A 25 -1.21 19.24 4.35
C LYS A 25 -0.10 18.29 3.88
N ARG A 26 0.86 18.84 3.13
CA ARG A 26 2.06 18.10 2.75
C ARG A 26 2.83 17.70 4.00
N ILE A 27 3.21 16.42 4.08
CA ILE A 27 4.09 15.88 5.12
C ILE A 27 5.51 15.87 4.53
N GLU A 28 6.43 16.54 5.19
CA GLU A 28 7.83 16.57 4.76
C GLU A 28 8.44 15.16 4.87
N GLY A 29 9.21 14.76 3.87
CA GLY A 29 9.84 13.44 3.81
C GLY A 29 8.91 12.30 3.39
N LEU A 30 7.61 12.57 3.14
CA LEU A 30 6.66 11.58 2.63
C LEU A 30 6.37 11.84 1.15
N SER A 31 6.55 10.82 0.32
CA SER A 31 6.08 10.77 -1.07
C SER A 31 5.01 9.69 -1.21
N VAL A 32 3.95 9.99 -1.95
CA VAL A 32 2.84 9.07 -2.20
C VAL A 32 2.62 8.95 -3.70
N SER A 33 2.41 7.74 -4.16
CA SER A 33 2.07 7.41 -5.54
C SER A 33 0.95 6.38 -5.55
N ALA A 34 0.04 6.49 -6.52
CA ALA A 34 -0.97 5.47 -6.78
C ALA A 34 -1.01 5.18 -8.28
N VAL A 35 -1.23 3.93 -8.62
CA VAL A 35 -1.30 3.45 -10.00
C VAL A 35 -2.32 2.33 -10.12
N SER A 36 -2.81 2.13 -11.33
CA SER A 36 -3.59 0.94 -11.68
C SER A 36 -2.64 -0.20 -12.03
N ALA A 37 -2.71 -1.30 -11.28
CA ALA A 37 -2.16 -2.60 -11.67
C ALA A 37 -3.21 -3.46 -12.38
N ASP A 38 -4.34 -2.85 -12.72
CA ASP A 38 -5.48 -3.45 -13.43
C ASP A 38 -6.11 -4.68 -12.73
N LEU A 39 -6.03 -4.74 -11.41
CA LEU A 39 -6.63 -5.82 -10.63
C LEU A 39 -8.16 -5.84 -10.73
N TYR A 40 -8.76 -4.71 -11.09
CA TYR A 40 -10.21 -4.57 -11.26
C TYR A 40 -10.66 -4.63 -12.72
N GLY A 41 -9.77 -4.45 -13.69
CA GLY A 41 -10.10 -4.42 -15.11
C GLY A 41 -10.84 -3.15 -15.56
N ASP A 42 -10.79 -2.07 -14.77
CA ASP A 42 -11.50 -0.81 -15.04
C ASP A 42 -10.59 0.43 -14.93
N GLY A 43 -9.27 0.20 -14.83
CA GLY A 43 -8.27 1.26 -14.80
C GLY A 43 -8.22 2.10 -13.52
N ARG A 44 -8.98 1.74 -12.48
CA ARG A 44 -8.87 2.43 -11.18
C ARG A 44 -7.53 2.15 -10.51
N ASP A 45 -7.07 3.09 -9.71
CA ASP A 45 -5.89 2.91 -8.89
C ASP A 45 -6.14 1.83 -7.81
N ASP A 46 -5.34 0.79 -7.83
CA ASP A 46 -5.45 -0.37 -6.94
C ASP A 46 -4.15 -0.71 -6.23
N LEU A 47 -3.09 0.02 -6.54
CA LEU A 47 -1.78 -0.11 -5.91
C LEU A 47 -1.29 1.27 -5.47
N SER A 48 -0.95 1.41 -4.18
CA SER A 48 -0.44 2.66 -3.61
C SER A 48 0.89 2.44 -2.90
N LEU A 49 1.82 3.36 -3.10
CA LEU A 49 3.13 3.37 -2.44
C LEU A 49 3.27 4.64 -1.60
N PHE A 50 3.63 4.46 -0.33
CA PHE A 50 4.05 5.51 0.57
C PHE A 50 5.55 5.34 0.81
N TYR A 51 6.35 6.34 0.43
CA TYR A 51 7.80 6.32 0.61
C TYR A 51 8.23 7.35 1.63
N PHE A 52 8.99 6.93 2.64
CA PHE A 52 9.51 7.74 3.74
C PHE A 52 11.00 7.95 3.56
N LYS A 53 11.40 9.14 3.12
CA LYS A 53 12.79 9.49 2.82
C LYS A 53 13.77 9.12 3.94
N ASP A 54 13.43 9.49 5.18
CA ASP A 54 14.26 9.25 6.36
C ASP A 54 13.85 8.02 7.17
N GLY A 55 12.83 7.31 6.67
CA GLY A 55 12.17 6.22 7.38
C GLY A 55 11.17 6.71 8.41
N ALA A 56 10.20 5.87 8.74
CA ALA A 56 9.16 6.16 9.72
C ALA A 56 9.15 5.12 10.84
N LYS A 57 8.97 5.57 12.08
CA LYS A 57 8.60 4.68 13.17
C LYS A 57 7.18 4.16 12.92
N TYR A 58 6.95 2.91 13.20
CA TYR A 58 5.65 2.30 12.99
C TYR A 58 5.27 1.36 14.11
N ALA A 59 3.98 1.13 14.27
CA ALA A 59 3.41 0.09 15.11
C ALA A 59 2.41 -0.70 14.28
N VAL A 60 2.38 -2.02 14.45
CA VAL A 60 1.52 -2.91 13.68
C VAL A 60 0.79 -3.85 14.62
N LEU A 61 -0.50 -4.03 14.38
CA LEU A 61 -1.30 -5.07 15.01
C LEU A 61 -1.63 -6.14 13.96
N TYR A 62 -1.37 -7.38 14.29
CA TYR A 62 -1.66 -8.51 13.42
C TYR A 62 -2.86 -9.30 13.93
N THR A 63 -3.56 -9.95 13.01
CA THR A 63 -4.62 -10.91 13.35
C THR A 63 -4.07 -12.08 14.15
N LYS A 64 -4.90 -12.65 15.02
CA LYS A 64 -4.63 -13.93 15.70
C LYS A 64 -5.12 -15.15 14.91
N SER A 65 -5.67 -14.95 13.71
CA SER A 65 -6.11 -16.04 12.84
C SER A 65 -4.93 -16.96 12.51
N THR A 66 -5.19 -18.26 12.42
CA THR A 66 -4.23 -19.24 11.92
C THR A 66 -4.04 -19.15 10.42
N ILE A 67 -4.96 -18.50 9.72
CA ILE A 67 -4.95 -18.27 8.28
C ILE A 67 -4.65 -16.80 8.05
N VAL A 68 -3.45 -16.52 7.57
CA VAL A 68 -2.98 -15.16 7.28
C VAL A 68 -2.50 -15.03 5.84
N SER A 69 -2.48 -13.81 5.33
CA SER A 69 -1.93 -13.53 3.99
C SER A 69 -0.40 -13.61 4.00
N GLU A 70 0.18 -13.85 2.83
CA GLU A 70 1.64 -13.88 2.66
C GLU A 70 2.28 -12.53 2.96
N SER A 71 1.55 -11.43 2.82
CA SER A 71 2.00 -10.09 3.23
C SER A 71 2.25 -9.99 4.73
N ILE A 72 1.42 -10.65 5.55
CA ILE A 72 1.63 -10.72 7.01
C ILE A 72 2.88 -11.56 7.33
N HIS A 73 3.04 -12.71 6.68
CA HIS A 73 4.26 -13.53 6.83
C HIS A 73 5.53 -12.76 6.46
N TRP A 74 5.47 -11.96 5.40
CA TRP A 74 6.57 -11.08 4.99
C TRP A 74 6.88 -10.04 6.06
N ASN A 75 5.86 -9.30 6.50
CA ASN A 75 6.02 -8.21 7.48
C ASN A 75 6.58 -8.72 8.82
N LEU A 76 6.17 -9.90 9.26
CA LEU A 76 6.69 -10.53 10.47
C LEU A 76 8.19 -10.86 10.37
N LYS A 77 8.68 -11.18 9.16
CA LYS A 77 10.10 -11.45 8.90
C LYS A 77 10.92 -10.17 8.74
N ALA A 78 10.30 -9.10 8.25
CA ALA A 78 10.96 -7.82 7.92
C ALA A 78 11.27 -6.94 9.14
N ASN A 79 11.45 -7.48 10.33
CA ASN A 79 11.59 -6.81 11.63
C ASN A 79 12.62 -5.64 11.65
N ASN A 80 12.30 -4.57 10.93
CA ASN A 80 13.12 -3.37 10.79
C ASN A 80 12.68 -2.32 11.80
N LYS A 81 13.65 -1.55 12.33
CA LYS A 81 13.37 -0.45 13.28
C LYS A 81 12.61 0.72 12.63
N LEU A 82 12.83 0.94 11.35
CA LEU A 82 12.21 2.00 10.55
C LEU A 82 11.61 1.41 9.28
N MET A 83 10.43 1.88 8.93
CA MET A 83 9.77 1.58 7.65
C MET A 83 10.22 2.60 6.62
N LYS A 84 10.79 2.15 5.50
CA LYS A 84 11.16 3.00 4.36
C LYS A 84 10.03 3.15 3.36
N ALA A 85 9.23 2.11 3.20
CA ALA A 85 8.10 2.14 2.29
C ALA A 85 6.93 1.29 2.80
N LEU A 86 5.72 1.73 2.50
CA LEU A 86 4.48 0.97 2.69
C LEU A 86 3.82 0.81 1.32
N LEU A 87 3.70 -0.43 0.88
CA LEU A 87 2.97 -0.79 -0.34
C LEU A 87 1.60 -1.32 0.05
N VAL A 88 0.56 -0.75 -0.50
CA VAL A 88 -0.84 -1.14 -0.26
C VAL A 88 -1.47 -1.54 -1.58
N ASN A 89 -2.07 -2.72 -1.63
CA ASN A 89 -2.89 -3.14 -2.75
C ASN A 89 -4.33 -3.38 -2.31
N THR A 90 -5.26 -3.24 -3.24
CA THR A 90 -6.66 -3.60 -3.06
C THR A 90 -7.01 -4.85 -3.85
N LYS A 91 -8.16 -5.47 -3.57
CA LYS A 91 -8.73 -6.65 -4.21
C LYS A 91 -7.99 -7.98 -3.98
N ASN A 92 -6.68 -8.02 -4.11
CA ASN A 92 -5.90 -9.25 -3.95
C ASN A 92 -5.39 -9.41 -2.51
N ALA A 93 -6.02 -10.28 -1.73
CA ALA A 93 -5.64 -10.55 -0.34
C ALA A 93 -4.38 -11.41 -0.19
N ASN A 94 -3.95 -12.10 -1.24
CA ASN A 94 -2.81 -13.03 -1.24
C ASN A 94 -2.85 -14.05 -0.08
N THR A 95 -4.05 -14.59 0.19
CA THR A 95 -4.31 -15.56 1.25
C THR A 95 -4.49 -16.95 0.65
N PHE A 96 -3.97 -18.00 1.30
CA PHE A 96 -3.98 -19.39 0.79
C PHE A 96 -3.24 -19.61 -0.54
N THR A 97 -2.30 -18.75 -0.87
CA THR A 97 -1.53 -18.84 -2.12
C THR A 97 -0.22 -19.60 -1.97
N GLY A 98 0.15 -19.92 -0.73
CA GLY A 98 1.31 -20.73 -0.39
C GLY A 98 2.62 -20.18 -0.98
N LYS A 99 3.53 -21.09 -1.35
CA LYS A 99 4.86 -20.71 -1.88
C LYS A 99 4.78 -19.81 -3.11
N GLN A 100 3.79 -19.98 -3.96
CA GLN A 100 3.62 -19.21 -5.18
C GLN A 100 3.26 -17.74 -4.86
N GLY A 101 2.33 -17.52 -3.94
CA GLY A 101 1.96 -16.18 -3.50
C GLY A 101 3.09 -15.45 -2.78
N PHE A 102 3.87 -16.19 -1.96
CA PHE A 102 5.07 -15.62 -1.32
C PHE A 102 6.16 -15.22 -2.35
N GLN A 103 6.39 -16.06 -3.37
CA GLN A 103 7.35 -15.75 -4.43
C GLN A 103 6.91 -14.55 -5.26
N GLY A 104 5.61 -14.44 -5.59
CA GLY A 104 5.05 -13.27 -6.28
C GLY A 104 5.26 -11.99 -5.48
N LEU A 105 4.99 -12.03 -4.17
CA LEU A 105 5.24 -10.90 -3.27
C LEU A 105 6.72 -10.52 -3.23
N LYS A 106 7.62 -11.50 -3.11
CA LYS A 106 9.06 -11.28 -3.12
C LYS A 106 9.53 -10.63 -4.43
N ASN A 107 9.05 -11.10 -5.56
CA ASN A 107 9.38 -10.52 -6.86
C ASN A 107 8.90 -9.07 -6.96
N CYS A 108 7.67 -8.78 -6.52
CA CYS A 108 7.15 -7.41 -6.49
C CYS A 108 8.03 -6.50 -5.63
N LEU A 109 8.36 -6.91 -4.40
CA LEU A 109 9.13 -6.10 -3.46
C LEU A 109 10.61 -5.96 -3.84
N SER A 110 11.20 -6.90 -4.58
CA SER A 110 12.60 -6.81 -5.02
C SER A 110 12.86 -5.62 -5.92
N HIS A 111 11.85 -5.15 -6.65
CA HIS A 111 11.95 -3.94 -7.47
C HIS A 111 12.09 -2.65 -6.64
N TYR A 112 11.72 -2.68 -5.35
CA TYR A 112 11.77 -1.55 -4.43
C TYR A 112 12.94 -1.60 -3.45
N GLN A 113 13.76 -2.65 -3.48
CA GLN A 113 14.91 -2.81 -2.56
C GLN A 113 16.09 -1.89 -2.88
N ASN A 114 16.09 -1.28 -4.05
CA ASN A 114 17.16 -0.39 -4.54
C ASN A 114 16.79 1.11 -4.44
N ILE A 115 15.71 1.44 -3.76
CA ILE A 115 15.29 2.81 -3.46
C ILE A 115 15.69 3.12 -2.01
#